data_91a38b5888efd44cb38bf5f874a7b720
#
_entry.id   91a38b5888efd44cb38bf5f874a7b720
#
_cell.length_a   1.000
_cell.length_b   1.000
_cell.length_c   1.000
_cell.angle_alpha   90.00
_cell.angle_beta   90.00
_cell.angle_gamma   90.00
#
_symmetry.space_group_name_H-M   'P 1'
#
loop_
_entity.id
_entity.type
_entity.pdbx_description
1 polymer ?
#
loop_
_entity_poly.entity_id
_entity_poly.type
_entity_poly.pdbx_seq_one_letter_code
_entity_poly.pdbx_strand_id
1 'polypeptide(L)'
;MIKKNYEELVSFFADDEFILEMIADAMKSFPEYVNRVYSMETQMAIISVRYDGEERANRIASLDQKRRDAHEVAIGSCKMLNRLAEEAGVEKFCPETDDRYVVGDFCALITSEFFASGKNYNSLDELITNMKESVKGGINA
;
A
#
# COMPACT_ATOMS: atom_id res chain seq x y z
N MET A 1 -9.17 -2.52 14.24
CA MET A 1 -10.10 -3.08 13.23
C MET A 1 -9.36 -3.63 12.03
N ILE A 2 -8.71 -2.78 11.25
CA ILE A 2 -7.97 -3.22 10.06
C ILE A 2 -6.85 -4.20 10.42
N LYS A 3 -6.10 -3.89 11.47
CA LYS A 3 -4.99 -4.75 11.93
C LYS A 3 -5.46 -6.14 12.30
N LYS A 4 -6.60 -6.25 12.98
CA LYS A 4 -7.19 -7.54 13.35
C LYS A 4 -7.58 -8.34 12.11
N ASN A 5 -8.26 -7.71 11.16
CA ASN A 5 -8.68 -8.37 9.92
C ASN A 5 -7.48 -8.84 9.10
N TYR A 6 -6.44 -8.02 9.03
CA TYR A 6 -5.18 -8.35 8.38
C TYR A 6 -4.51 -9.56 9.05
N GLU A 7 -4.44 -9.59 10.39
CA GLU A 7 -3.86 -10.70 11.13
C GLU A 7 -4.63 -12.00 10.91
N GLU A 8 -5.97 -11.95 10.88
CA GLU A 8 -6.80 -13.10 10.56
C GLU A 8 -6.55 -13.61 9.14
N LEU A 9 -6.39 -12.69 8.18
CA LEU A 9 -6.09 -13.05 6.80
C LEU A 9 -4.74 -13.77 6.69
N VAL A 10 -3.70 -13.20 7.29
CA VAL A 10 -2.36 -13.79 7.29
C VAL A 10 -2.36 -15.15 7.98
N SER A 11 -3.07 -15.28 9.10
CA SER A 11 -3.18 -16.53 9.84
C SER A 11 -3.83 -17.63 9.01
N PHE A 12 -4.88 -17.28 8.24
CA PHE A 12 -5.55 -18.24 7.35
C PHE A 12 -4.60 -18.81 6.30
N PHE A 13 -3.71 -18.00 5.75
CA PHE A 13 -2.77 -18.38 4.71
C PHE A 13 -1.35 -18.64 5.24
N ALA A 14 -1.19 -18.88 6.55
CA ALA A 14 0.13 -18.98 7.20
C ALA A 14 1.02 -20.08 6.60
N ASP A 15 0.44 -21.15 6.05
CA ASP A 15 1.19 -22.25 5.45
C ASP A 15 1.42 -22.09 3.93
N ASP A 16 0.91 -21.01 3.35
CA ASP A 16 1.03 -20.75 1.90
C ASP A 16 1.94 -19.54 1.66
N GLU A 17 3.24 -19.83 1.44
CA GLU A 17 4.23 -18.78 1.22
C GLU A 17 3.93 -17.93 -0.01
N PHE A 18 3.39 -18.52 -1.06
CA PHE A 18 3.04 -17.79 -2.28
C PHE A 18 1.98 -16.72 -2.00
N ILE A 19 0.93 -17.10 -1.27
CA ILE A 19 -0.13 -16.16 -0.88
C ILE A 19 0.41 -15.09 0.08
N LEU A 20 1.27 -15.47 1.03
CA LEU A 20 1.87 -14.50 1.94
C LEU A 20 2.72 -13.47 1.20
N GLU A 21 3.44 -13.88 0.15
CA GLU A 21 4.19 -12.96 -0.70
C GLU A 21 3.27 -12.00 -1.45
N MET A 22 2.14 -12.50 -1.95
CA MET A 22 1.14 -11.66 -2.60
C MET A 22 0.57 -10.60 -1.63
N ILE A 23 0.26 -11.02 -0.41
CA ILE A 23 -0.23 -10.11 0.64
C ILE A 23 0.83 -9.05 0.96
N ALA A 24 2.09 -9.47 1.12
CA ALA A 24 3.19 -8.57 1.41
C ALA A 24 3.40 -7.53 0.31
N ASP A 25 3.38 -7.96 -0.95
CA ASP A 25 3.48 -7.04 -2.09
C ASP A 25 2.34 -6.04 -2.12
N ALA A 26 1.12 -6.51 -1.88
CA ALA A 26 -0.05 -5.64 -1.83
C ALA A 26 0.08 -4.59 -0.73
N MET A 27 0.45 -5.01 0.48
CA MET A 27 0.61 -4.11 1.61
C MET A 27 1.71 -3.07 1.36
N LYS A 28 2.80 -3.48 0.71
CA LYS A 28 3.92 -2.59 0.37
C LYS A 28 3.54 -1.52 -0.65
N SER A 29 2.56 -1.80 -1.51
CA SER A 29 2.10 -0.84 -2.52
C SER A 29 1.49 0.42 -1.91
N PHE A 30 0.95 0.33 -0.70
CA PHE A 30 0.28 1.45 -0.05
C PHE A 30 1.25 2.54 0.41
N PRO A 31 2.34 2.25 1.14
CA PRO A 31 3.34 3.28 1.44
C PRO A 31 4.05 3.79 0.19
N GLU A 32 4.22 2.97 -0.84
CA GLU A 32 4.78 3.42 -2.12
C GLU A 32 3.90 4.49 -2.76
N TYR A 33 2.58 4.31 -2.72
CA TYR A 33 1.65 5.32 -3.21
C TYR A 33 1.77 6.63 -2.41
N VAL A 34 1.81 6.54 -1.08
CA VAL A 34 1.95 7.71 -0.21
C VAL A 34 3.25 8.47 -0.53
N ASN A 35 4.37 7.74 -0.66
CA ASN A 35 5.66 8.34 -1.01
C ASN A 35 5.63 9.01 -2.38
N ARG A 36 4.93 8.42 -3.34
CA ARG A 36 4.79 8.99 -4.68
C ARG A 36 4.02 10.31 -4.64
N VAL A 37 2.96 10.39 -3.86
CA VAL A 37 2.16 11.61 -3.73
C VAL A 37 2.96 12.73 -3.07
N TYR A 38 3.67 12.44 -1.98
CA TYR A 38 4.51 13.43 -1.31
C TYR A 38 5.65 13.92 -2.22
N SER A 39 6.33 13.00 -2.88
CA SER A 39 7.41 13.33 -3.82
C SER A 39 6.91 14.19 -4.97
N MET A 40 5.70 13.89 -5.45
CA MET A 40 5.07 14.65 -6.53
C MET A 40 4.83 16.11 -6.14
N GLU A 41 4.34 16.38 -4.93
CA GLU A 41 4.10 17.74 -4.46
C GLU A 41 5.38 18.57 -4.46
N THR A 42 6.46 18.00 -3.94
CA THR A 42 7.79 18.66 -3.92
C THR A 42 8.30 18.90 -5.34
N GLN A 43 8.21 17.90 -6.20
CA GLN A 43 8.66 17.99 -7.59
C GLN A 43 7.84 19.01 -8.38
N MET A 44 6.53 19.07 -8.17
CA MET A 44 5.68 20.07 -8.82
C MET A 44 6.07 21.49 -8.44
N ALA A 45 6.41 21.74 -7.16
CA ALA A 45 6.87 23.04 -6.71
C ALA A 45 8.18 23.44 -7.43
N ILE A 46 9.13 22.51 -7.56
CA ILE A 46 10.39 22.75 -8.26
C ILE A 46 10.15 23.02 -9.74
N ILE A 47 9.30 22.23 -10.38
CA ILE A 47 8.98 22.37 -11.81
C ILE A 47 8.34 23.75 -12.06
N SER A 48 7.44 24.18 -11.19
CA SER A 48 6.75 25.47 -11.33
C SER A 48 7.69 26.66 -11.27
N VAL A 49 8.82 26.53 -10.56
CA VAL A 49 9.82 27.59 -10.44
C VAL A 49 10.86 27.54 -11.58
N ARG A 50 11.27 26.33 -11.99
CA ARG A 50 12.39 26.14 -12.91
C ARG A 50 12.01 26.10 -14.39
N TYR A 51 10.79 25.73 -14.70
CA TYR A 51 10.33 25.53 -16.06
C TYR A 51 9.08 26.34 -16.34
N ASP A 52 8.86 26.69 -17.60
CA ASP A 52 7.68 27.41 -18.04
C ASP A 52 7.15 26.80 -19.33
N GLY A 53 5.96 27.27 -19.75
CA GLY A 53 5.35 26.90 -21.02
C GLY A 53 5.11 25.42 -21.19
N GLU A 54 5.43 24.93 -22.37
CA GLU A 54 5.21 23.54 -22.78
C GLU A 54 6.06 22.55 -21.99
N GLU A 55 7.29 22.94 -21.64
CA GLU A 55 8.18 22.08 -20.86
C GLU A 55 7.61 21.83 -19.46
N ARG A 56 7.10 22.87 -18.81
CA ARG A 56 6.42 22.73 -17.51
C ARG A 56 5.23 21.79 -17.63
N ALA A 57 4.37 22.00 -18.61
CA ALA A 57 3.17 21.17 -18.82
C ALA A 57 3.53 19.70 -19.03
N ASN A 58 4.55 19.41 -19.83
CA ASN A 58 4.99 18.06 -20.12
C ASN A 58 5.55 17.36 -18.87
N ARG A 59 6.33 18.08 -18.06
CA ARG A 59 6.89 17.52 -16.82
C ARG A 59 5.82 17.24 -15.78
N ILE A 60 4.84 18.14 -15.65
CA ILE A 60 3.70 17.94 -14.75
C ILE A 60 2.86 16.75 -15.20
N ALA A 61 2.61 16.63 -16.50
CA ALA A 61 1.86 15.49 -17.05
C ALA A 61 2.58 14.17 -16.79
N SER A 62 3.90 14.14 -16.89
CA SER A 62 4.70 12.94 -16.58
C SER A 62 4.58 12.54 -15.11
N LEU A 63 4.64 13.51 -14.20
CA LEU A 63 4.46 13.25 -12.77
C LEU A 63 3.05 12.73 -12.46
N ASP A 64 2.05 13.33 -13.06
CA ASP A 64 0.67 12.90 -12.87
C ASP A 64 0.44 11.48 -13.39
N GLN A 65 1.11 11.10 -14.49
CA GLN A 65 1.04 9.74 -15.00
C GLN A 65 1.67 8.73 -14.00
N LYS A 66 2.78 9.08 -13.40
CA LYS A 66 3.41 8.24 -12.36
C LYS A 66 2.49 8.07 -11.15
N ARG A 67 1.80 9.13 -10.75
CA ARG A 67 0.81 9.06 -9.68
C ARG A 67 -0.34 8.12 -10.06
N ARG A 68 -0.85 8.25 -11.28
CA ARG A 68 -1.93 7.39 -11.76
C ARG A 68 -1.52 5.92 -11.80
N ASP A 69 -0.30 5.64 -12.22
CA ASP A 69 0.24 4.27 -12.24
C ASP A 69 0.30 3.69 -10.83
N ALA A 70 0.78 4.47 -9.86
CA ALA A 70 0.81 4.03 -8.47
C ALA A 70 -0.61 3.83 -7.90
N HIS A 71 -1.56 4.68 -8.30
CA HIS A 71 -2.96 4.55 -7.92
C HIS A 71 -3.57 3.24 -8.43
N GLU A 72 -3.30 2.89 -9.70
CA GLU A 72 -3.78 1.64 -10.28
C GLU A 72 -3.23 0.42 -9.55
N VAL A 73 -1.95 0.46 -9.15
CA VAL A 73 -1.33 -0.61 -8.37
C VAL A 73 -2.02 -0.74 -7.00
N ALA A 74 -2.27 0.39 -6.33
CA ALA A 74 -2.94 0.38 -5.04
C ALA A 74 -4.37 -0.17 -5.14
N ILE A 75 -5.13 0.20 -6.17
CA ILE A 75 -6.47 -0.33 -6.43
C ILE A 75 -6.40 -1.84 -6.66
N GLY A 76 -5.47 -2.32 -7.47
CA GLY A 76 -5.29 -3.74 -7.73
C GLY A 76 -4.96 -4.51 -6.45
N SER A 77 -4.13 -3.92 -5.60
CA SER A 77 -3.80 -4.49 -4.30
C SER A 77 -5.03 -4.60 -3.39
N CYS A 78 -5.87 -3.57 -3.36
CA CYS A 78 -7.12 -3.60 -2.59
C CYS A 78 -8.05 -4.71 -3.08
N LYS A 79 -8.22 -4.84 -4.39
CA LYS A 79 -9.06 -5.88 -4.99
C LYS A 79 -8.56 -7.27 -4.64
N MET A 80 -7.26 -7.48 -4.74
CA MET A 80 -6.65 -8.78 -4.42
C MET A 80 -6.82 -9.12 -2.94
N LEU A 81 -6.54 -8.17 -2.03
CA LEU A 81 -6.69 -8.40 -0.60
C LEU A 81 -8.14 -8.70 -0.23
N ASN A 82 -9.10 -7.98 -0.81
CA ASN A 82 -10.51 -8.24 -0.56
C ASN A 82 -10.95 -9.61 -1.08
N ARG A 83 -10.41 -10.06 -2.22
CA ARG A 83 -10.69 -11.38 -2.75
C ARG A 83 -10.15 -12.48 -1.85
N LEU A 84 -8.94 -12.30 -1.34
CA LEU A 84 -8.36 -13.25 -0.37
C LEU A 84 -9.15 -13.26 0.94
N ALA A 85 -9.63 -12.10 1.39
CA ALA A 85 -10.48 -12.00 2.57
C ALA A 85 -11.78 -12.78 2.39
N GLU A 86 -12.43 -12.68 1.22
CA GLU A 86 -13.61 -13.49 0.91
C GLU A 86 -13.33 -14.99 1.01
N GLU A 87 -12.23 -15.43 0.41
CA GLU A 87 -11.82 -16.83 0.43
C GLU A 87 -11.56 -17.33 1.85
N ALA A 88 -10.96 -16.49 2.69
CA ALA A 88 -10.64 -16.81 4.09
C ALA A 88 -11.82 -16.66 5.03
N GLY A 89 -12.94 -16.10 4.59
CA GLY A 89 -14.07 -15.79 5.47
C GLY A 89 -13.77 -14.64 6.43
N VAL A 90 -12.84 -13.78 6.09
CA VAL A 90 -12.46 -12.61 6.88
C VAL A 90 -13.17 -11.38 6.33
N GLU A 91 -13.57 -10.48 7.22
CA GLU A 91 -14.19 -9.21 6.80
C GLU A 91 -13.22 -8.39 5.95
N LYS A 92 -13.72 -7.90 4.82
CA LYS A 92 -12.95 -7.04 3.91
C LYS A 92 -12.56 -5.74 4.61
N PHE A 93 -11.31 -5.30 4.45
CA PHE A 93 -10.82 -4.09 5.08
C PHE A 93 -10.29 -3.04 4.10
N CYS A 94 -10.28 -3.36 2.80
CA CYS A 94 -9.82 -2.44 1.77
C CYS A 94 -11.03 -1.76 1.09
N PRO A 95 -10.88 -0.50 0.64
CA PRO A 95 -11.95 0.18 -0.10
C PRO A 95 -12.21 -0.49 -1.45
N GLU A 96 -13.47 -0.46 -1.88
CA GLU A 96 -13.91 -1.02 -3.15
C GLU A 96 -14.25 0.10 -4.15
N THR A 97 -13.43 1.13 -4.19
CA THR A 97 -13.61 2.29 -5.04
C THR A 97 -12.29 2.68 -5.70
N ASP A 98 -12.37 3.37 -6.84
CA ASP A 98 -11.22 3.94 -7.51
C ASP A 98 -11.03 5.44 -7.20
N ASP A 99 -11.84 6.01 -6.31
CA ASP A 99 -11.72 7.39 -5.88
C ASP A 99 -10.35 7.63 -5.24
N ARG A 100 -9.55 8.52 -5.83
CA ARG A 100 -8.16 8.75 -5.39
C ARG A 100 -8.05 9.27 -3.97
N TYR A 101 -9.06 9.98 -3.47
CA TYR A 101 -9.04 10.52 -2.11
C TYR A 101 -9.31 9.41 -1.08
N VAL A 102 -10.27 8.54 -1.37
CA VAL A 102 -10.57 7.39 -0.51
C VAL A 102 -9.38 6.43 -0.49
N VAL A 103 -8.82 6.11 -1.65
CA VAL A 103 -7.65 5.22 -1.79
C VAL A 103 -6.44 5.86 -1.10
N GLY A 104 -6.22 7.15 -1.29
CA GLY A 104 -5.11 7.87 -0.67
C GLY A 104 -5.21 7.87 0.86
N ASP A 105 -6.38 8.12 1.41
CA ASP A 105 -6.61 8.08 2.86
C ASP A 105 -6.38 6.69 3.42
N PHE A 106 -6.82 5.65 2.72
CA PHE A 106 -6.56 4.27 3.10
C PHE A 106 -5.07 3.95 3.08
N CYS A 107 -4.36 4.34 2.02
CA CYS A 107 -2.92 4.13 1.92
C CYS A 107 -2.17 4.83 3.05
N ALA A 108 -2.56 6.06 3.41
CA ALA A 108 -1.97 6.79 4.52
C ALA A 108 -2.22 6.10 5.85
N LEU A 109 -3.44 5.58 6.05
CA LEU A 109 -3.80 4.85 7.27
C LEU A 109 -2.96 3.59 7.42
N ILE A 110 -2.85 2.78 6.37
CA ILE A 110 -2.03 1.57 6.36
C ILE A 110 -0.56 1.90 6.62
N THR A 111 -0.04 2.94 5.97
CA THR A 111 1.34 3.38 6.16
C THR A 111 1.58 3.74 7.62
N SER A 112 0.65 4.48 8.23
CA SER A 112 0.75 4.89 9.62
C SER A 112 0.71 3.69 10.58
N GLU A 113 -0.21 2.74 10.37
CA GLU A 113 -0.40 1.62 11.29
C GLU A 113 0.65 0.52 11.16
N PHE A 114 1.14 0.26 9.95
CA PHE A 114 2.00 -0.89 9.68
C PHE A 114 3.46 -0.54 9.39
N PHE A 115 3.76 0.69 9.00
CA PHE A 115 5.09 1.08 8.52
C PHE A 115 5.69 2.29 9.26
N ALA A 116 4.96 2.95 10.14
CA ALA A 116 5.38 4.22 10.74
C ALA A 116 6.37 4.10 11.91
N SER A 117 6.65 2.90 12.41
CA SER A 117 7.49 2.70 13.59
C SER A 117 9.00 2.64 13.27
N GLY A 118 9.44 3.32 12.21
CA GLY A 118 10.84 3.34 11.80
C GLY A 118 11.34 2.04 11.17
N LYS A 119 10.45 1.09 10.93
CA LYS A 119 10.80 -0.16 10.27
C LYS A 119 10.81 0.07 8.76
N ASN A 120 11.99 0.10 8.17
CA ASN A 120 12.15 0.08 6.74
C ASN A 120 12.11 -1.37 6.27
N TYR A 121 10.98 -1.77 5.68
CA TYR A 121 10.88 -3.08 5.06
C TYR A 121 11.57 -3.01 3.69
N ASN A 122 12.89 -3.20 3.69
CA ASN A 122 13.70 -3.08 2.48
C ASN A 122 13.62 -4.32 1.59
N SER A 123 13.05 -5.41 2.08
CA SER A 123 12.88 -6.63 1.31
C SER A 123 11.52 -7.26 1.60
N LEU A 124 11.03 -8.02 0.63
CA LEU A 124 9.80 -8.77 0.74
C LEU A 124 9.90 -9.83 1.84
N ASP A 125 11.07 -10.49 1.95
CA ASP A 125 11.33 -11.52 2.97
C ASP A 125 11.20 -10.96 4.37
N GLU A 126 11.73 -9.76 4.60
CA GLU A 126 11.66 -9.07 5.88
C GLU A 126 10.20 -8.74 6.24
N LEU A 127 9.43 -8.26 5.28
CA LEU A 127 8.02 -7.96 5.47
C LEU A 127 7.25 -9.24 5.84
N ILE A 128 7.46 -10.32 5.12
CA ILE A 128 6.83 -11.62 5.38
C ILE A 128 7.19 -12.12 6.78
N THR A 129 8.46 -12.03 7.17
CA THR A 129 8.93 -12.44 8.49
C THR A 129 8.22 -11.66 9.59
N ASN A 130 8.13 -10.34 9.43
CA ASN A 130 7.45 -9.49 10.39
C ASN A 130 5.95 -9.80 10.49
N MET A 131 5.31 -10.13 9.39
CA MET A 131 3.91 -10.54 9.36
C MET A 131 3.71 -11.83 10.15
N LYS A 132 4.56 -12.84 9.92
CA LYS A 132 4.49 -14.13 10.63
C LYS A 132 4.71 -13.96 12.13
N GLU A 133 5.67 -13.13 12.52
CA GLU A 133 5.97 -12.84 13.93
C GLU A 133 4.81 -12.13 14.61
N SER A 134 4.18 -11.18 13.92
CA SER A 134 3.01 -10.46 14.43
C SER A 134 1.86 -11.42 14.73
N VAL A 135 1.59 -12.37 13.85
CA VAL A 135 0.54 -13.38 14.04
C VAL A 135 0.87 -14.30 15.21
N LYS A 136 2.12 -14.77 15.31
CA LYS A 136 2.56 -15.59 16.43
C LYS A 136 2.44 -14.86 17.76
N GLY A 137 2.84 -13.60 17.80
CA GLY A 137 2.69 -12.76 18.99
C GLY A 137 1.25 -12.64 19.43
N GLY A 138 0.32 -12.45 18.46
CA GLY A 138 -1.11 -12.39 18.71
C GLY A 138 -1.69 -13.69 19.22
N ILE A 139 -1.23 -14.83 18.71
CA ILE A 139 -1.69 -16.14 19.09
C ILE A 139 -1.18 -16.54 20.50
N ASN A 140 0.04 -16.12 20.82
CA ASN A 140 0.71 -16.46 22.08
C ASN A 140 0.44 -15.48 23.20
N ALA A 141 -0.26 -14.41 22.93
CA ALA A 141 -0.64 -13.42 23.93
C ALA A 141 -1.91 -13.89 24.71
#